data_675df5770ca14d7362f81362f4cd87e5
#
_entry.id   675df5770ca14d7362f81362f4cd87e5
#
_cell.length_a   1.000
_cell.length_b   1.000
_cell.length_c   1.000
_cell.angle_alpha   90.00
_cell.angle_beta   90.00
_cell.angle_gamma   90.00
#
_symmetry.space_group_name_H-M   'P 1'
#
loop_
_entity.id
_entity.type
_entity.pdbx_description
1 polymer ?
#
loop_
_entity_poly.entity_id
_entity_poly.type
_entity_poly.pdbx_seq_one_letter_code
_entity_poly.pdbx_strand_id
1 'polypeptide(L)'
;VTWTYDSASLSTNLAKVRTLVGDTDTNDQLLTDEQVNLVIDAQSSFNQYLAAADIAETMLLAALLKRVDRNSPNFGAQRSQVFQHCKDLAANLRKKASSGATCTHYGTSDAEYETLTSDTDFIAPAFTRGKFDRS
;
A
#
# COMPACT_ATOMS: atom_id res chain seq x y z
N VAL A 1 8.98 25.36 4.25
CA VAL A 1 7.99 24.53 3.53
C VAL A 1 8.59 24.23 2.17
N THR A 2 8.95 23.00 1.96
CA THR A 2 9.58 22.54 0.71
C THR A 2 8.63 21.61 -0.05
N TRP A 3 8.76 21.60 -1.37
CA TRP A 3 8.11 20.66 -2.26
C TRP A 3 9.08 20.27 -3.37
N THR A 4 9.39 19.01 -3.47
CA THR A 4 10.30 18.47 -4.48
C THR A 4 9.69 17.26 -5.17
N TYR A 5 9.68 17.28 -6.50
CA TYR A 5 9.34 16.15 -7.34
C TYR A 5 10.16 16.18 -8.62
N ASP A 6 10.83 15.09 -8.91
CA ASP A 6 11.55 14.90 -10.16
C ASP A 6 11.06 13.63 -10.84
N SER A 7 10.39 13.80 -11.96
CA SER A 7 9.85 12.69 -12.77
C SER A 7 10.94 11.81 -13.39
N ALA A 8 12.17 12.34 -13.53
CA ALA A 8 13.32 11.59 -14.03
C ALA A 8 13.99 10.73 -12.94
N SER A 9 13.74 11.03 -11.67
CA SER A 9 14.37 10.35 -10.53
C SER A 9 13.34 9.85 -9.53
N LEU A 10 12.62 8.77 -9.87
CA LEU A 10 11.62 8.12 -9.00
C LEU A 10 12.25 7.15 -7.98
N SER A 11 13.54 7.29 -7.69
CA SER A 11 14.26 6.40 -6.78
C SER A 11 14.00 6.69 -5.31
N THR A 12 13.68 7.94 -4.96
CA THR A 12 13.45 8.35 -3.57
C THR A 12 12.07 7.90 -3.06
N ASN A 13 11.97 7.61 -1.78
CA ASN A 13 10.70 7.24 -1.14
C ASN A 13 9.65 8.35 -1.29
N LEU A 14 10.07 9.60 -1.15
CA LEU A 14 9.24 10.78 -1.36
C LEU A 14 8.62 10.82 -2.77
N ALA A 15 9.44 10.64 -3.82
CA ALA A 15 8.97 10.66 -5.20
C ALA A 15 8.00 9.51 -5.51
N LYS A 16 8.27 8.31 -4.99
CA LYS A 16 7.38 7.15 -5.13
C LYS A 16 6.00 7.40 -4.52
N VAL A 17 5.97 7.93 -3.30
CA VAL A 17 4.73 8.24 -2.60
C VAL A 17 3.97 9.35 -3.31
N ARG A 18 4.63 10.44 -3.73
CA ARG A 18 3.99 11.53 -4.51
C ARG A 18 3.35 11.01 -5.80
N THR A 19 4.04 10.14 -6.52
CA THR A 19 3.50 9.52 -7.74
C THR A 19 2.22 8.72 -7.44
N LEU A 20 2.20 7.98 -6.35
CA LEU A 20 1.04 7.14 -5.98
C LEU A 20 -0.17 7.96 -5.52
N VAL A 21 0.04 9.10 -4.89
CA VAL A 21 -1.06 10.01 -4.47
C VAL A 21 -1.45 11.02 -5.54
N GLY A 22 -0.67 11.13 -6.63
CA GLY A 22 -0.93 12.05 -7.73
C GLY A 22 -0.51 13.50 -7.47
N ASP A 23 0.34 13.77 -6.48
CA ASP A 23 0.89 15.10 -6.16
C ASP A 23 2.20 15.36 -6.93
N THR A 24 2.09 15.45 -8.26
CA THR A 24 3.24 15.53 -9.18
C THR A 24 3.34 16.83 -9.94
N ASP A 25 2.37 17.75 -9.80
CA ASP A 25 2.36 19.03 -10.50
C ASP A 25 3.02 20.12 -9.66
N THR A 26 4.12 20.68 -10.18
CA THR A 26 4.87 21.81 -9.59
C THR A 26 4.03 23.07 -9.39
N ASN A 27 3.04 23.28 -10.26
CA ASN A 27 2.17 24.47 -10.22
C ASN A 27 0.96 24.25 -9.30
N ASP A 28 0.71 23.02 -8.90
CA ASP A 28 -0.49 22.63 -8.15
C ASP A 28 -0.16 21.69 -6.98
N GLN A 29 0.73 22.15 -6.12
CA GLN A 29 1.23 21.42 -4.97
C GLN A 29 0.14 21.21 -3.92
N LEU A 30 -0.07 19.96 -3.53
CA LEU A 30 -1.08 19.58 -2.52
C LEU A 30 -0.47 19.39 -1.14
N LEU A 31 0.69 18.76 -1.08
CA LEU A 31 1.37 18.35 0.15
C LEU A 31 2.80 18.83 0.18
N THR A 32 3.29 19.19 1.35
CA THR A 32 4.70 19.55 1.54
C THR A 32 5.59 18.33 1.72
N ASP A 33 6.89 18.46 1.46
CA ASP A 33 7.85 17.37 1.69
C ASP A 33 7.88 16.93 3.14
N GLU A 34 7.74 17.88 4.05
CA GLU A 34 7.72 17.62 5.49
C GLU A 34 6.50 16.75 5.89
N GLN A 35 5.34 17.00 5.28
CA GLN A 35 4.13 16.22 5.53
C GLN A 35 4.25 14.79 5.01
N VAL A 36 4.81 14.61 3.82
CA VAL A 36 5.00 13.28 3.23
C VAL A 36 6.07 12.50 4.00
N ASN A 37 7.18 13.14 4.34
CA ASN A 37 8.26 12.52 5.11
C ASN A 37 7.81 12.11 6.51
N LEU A 38 6.95 12.89 7.17
CA LEU A 38 6.38 12.52 8.47
C LEU A 38 5.71 11.13 8.44
N VAL A 39 4.97 10.82 7.38
CA VAL A 39 4.31 9.52 7.23
C VAL A 39 5.29 8.41 6.86
N ILE A 40 6.28 8.73 6.01
CA ILE A 40 7.33 7.78 5.63
C ILE A 40 8.14 7.36 6.87
N ASP A 41 8.55 8.34 7.68
CA ASP A 41 9.39 8.12 8.87
C ASP A 41 8.62 7.43 10.02
N ALA A 42 7.30 7.55 10.04
CA ALA A 42 6.46 6.87 11.03
C ALA A 42 6.38 5.34 10.80
N GLN A 43 6.74 4.86 9.61
CA GLN A 43 6.71 3.43 9.31
C GLN A 43 8.01 2.76 9.77
N SER A 44 7.90 1.71 10.57
CA SER A 44 9.04 0.89 11.01
C SER A 44 9.72 0.14 9.85
N SER A 45 8.94 -0.22 8.83
CA SER A 45 9.40 -0.79 7.57
C SER A 45 8.70 -0.06 6.42
N PHE A 46 9.46 0.62 5.58
CA PHE A 46 8.89 1.44 4.51
C PHE A 46 8.15 0.59 3.48
N ASN A 47 6.86 0.86 3.34
CA ASN A 47 6.05 0.36 2.25
C ASN A 47 5.37 1.55 1.55
N GLN A 48 5.77 1.81 0.31
CA GLN A 48 5.27 2.95 -0.47
C GLN A 48 3.74 2.97 -0.62
N TYR A 49 3.11 1.80 -0.72
CA TYR A 49 1.65 1.71 -0.88
C TYR A 49 0.91 2.01 0.42
N LEU A 50 1.43 1.55 1.56
CA LEU A 50 0.85 1.87 2.87
C LEU A 50 1.02 3.34 3.21
N ALA A 51 2.21 3.91 2.98
CA ALA A 51 2.45 5.33 3.20
C ALA A 51 1.53 6.20 2.33
N ALA A 52 1.38 5.86 1.04
CA ALA A 52 0.49 6.56 0.13
C ALA A 52 -0.99 6.42 0.53
N ALA A 53 -1.42 5.26 1.03
CA ALA A 53 -2.78 5.04 1.52
C ALA A 53 -3.10 5.91 2.75
N ASP A 54 -2.18 5.97 3.72
CA ASP A 54 -2.35 6.78 4.92
C ASP A 54 -2.40 8.28 4.58
N ILE A 55 -1.56 8.73 3.65
CA ILE A 55 -1.59 10.12 3.14
C ILE A 55 -2.91 10.41 2.43
N ALA A 56 -3.42 9.48 1.61
CA ALA A 56 -4.67 9.67 0.86
C ALA A 56 -5.86 9.85 1.79
N GLU A 57 -5.95 9.10 2.88
CA GLU A 57 -7.05 9.18 3.85
C GLU A 57 -6.98 10.40 4.77
N THR A 58 -5.80 10.93 5.02
CA THR A 58 -5.60 12.00 5.99
C THR A 58 -5.30 13.34 5.30
N MET A 59 -4.10 13.52 4.82
CA MET A 59 -3.59 14.82 4.36
C MET A 59 -4.12 15.21 2.98
N LEU A 60 -4.13 14.26 2.03
CA LEU A 60 -4.63 14.52 0.68
C LEU A 60 -6.13 14.85 0.71
N LEU A 61 -6.91 14.10 1.46
CA LEU A 61 -8.34 14.37 1.65
C LEU A 61 -8.57 15.78 2.21
N ALA A 62 -7.82 16.18 3.24
CA ALA A 62 -7.93 17.51 3.84
C ALA A 62 -7.55 18.63 2.85
N ALA A 63 -6.51 18.44 2.06
CA ALA A 63 -6.06 19.39 1.04
C ALA A 63 -7.10 19.56 -0.07
N LEU A 64 -7.65 18.49 -0.58
CA LEU A 64 -8.68 18.51 -1.63
C LEU A 64 -10.00 19.09 -1.14
N LEU A 65 -10.44 18.79 0.08
CA LEU A 65 -11.64 19.37 0.66
C LEU A 65 -11.52 20.88 0.82
N LYS A 66 -10.37 21.40 1.25
CA LYS A 66 -10.11 22.86 1.32
C LYS A 66 -10.18 23.53 -0.06
N ARG A 67 -9.83 22.82 -1.14
CA ARG A 67 -9.98 23.33 -2.51
C ARG A 67 -11.40 23.39 -2.97
N VAL A 68 -12.18 22.35 -2.73
CA VAL A 68 -13.61 22.28 -3.06
C VAL A 68 -14.33 23.45 -2.36
N ASP A 69 -14.02 23.70 -1.09
CA ASP A 69 -14.63 24.78 -0.31
C ASP A 69 -14.34 26.18 -0.89
N ARG A 70 -13.21 26.38 -1.56
CA ARG A 70 -12.85 27.67 -2.18
C ARG A 70 -13.49 27.91 -3.55
N ASN A 71 -13.71 26.85 -4.31
CA ASN A 71 -13.94 26.95 -5.75
C ASN A 71 -15.37 26.61 -6.21
N SER A 72 -16.28 26.17 -5.32
CA SER A 72 -17.56 25.65 -5.78
C SER A 72 -18.78 26.09 -4.96
N PRO A 73 -19.85 26.57 -5.63
CA PRO A 73 -21.13 26.85 -4.98
C PRO A 73 -21.94 25.58 -4.63
N ASN A 74 -21.60 24.41 -5.19
CA ASN A 74 -22.29 23.12 -4.96
C ASN A 74 -21.50 22.18 -4.07
N PHE A 75 -21.33 22.55 -2.83
CA PHE A 75 -20.46 21.91 -1.83
C PHE A 75 -20.72 20.43 -1.57
N GLY A 76 -21.98 20.03 -1.44
CA GLY A 76 -22.31 18.71 -0.88
C GLY A 76 -21.88 17.53 -1.77
N ALA A 77 -22.22 17.58 -3.05
CA ALA A 77 -21.95 16.49 -4.00
C ALA A 77 -20.44 16.34 -4.27
N GLN A 78 -19.73 17.47 -4.45
CA GLN A 78 -18.30 17.44 -4.73
C GLN A 78 -17.47 16.95 -3.52
N ARG A 79 -17.84 17.35 -2.30
CA ARG A 79 -17.19 16.84 -1.08
C ARG A 79 -17.35 15.33 -0.95
N SER A 80 -18.53 14.80 -1.22
CA SER A 80 -18.81 13.36 -1.18
C SER A 80 -17.98 12.61 -2.22
N GLN A 81 -17.85 13.15 -3.44
CA GLN A 81 -17.04 12.57 -4.50
C GLN A 81 -15.55 12.55 -4.14
N VAL A 82 -15.02 13.65 -3.62
CA VAL A 82 -13.61 13.73 -3.16
C VAL A 82 -13.35 12.73 -2.04
N PHE A 83 -14.25 12.67 -1.06
CA PHE A 83 -14.13 11.71 0.04
C PHE A 83 -14.11 10.26 -0.45
N GLN A 84 -15.06 9.92 -1.35
CA GLN A 84 -15.13 8.57 -1.91
C GLN A 84 -13.90 8.24 -2.74
N HIS A 85 -13.42 9.19 -3.55
CA HIS A 85 -12.20 9.00 -4.35
C HIS A 85 -10.96 8.72 -3.49
N CYS A 86 -10.73 9.50 -2.45
CA CYS A 86 -9.61 9.28 -1.53
C CYS A 86 -9.72 7.93 -0.79
N LYS A 87 -10.92 7.56 -0.38
CA LYS A 87 -11.19 6.27 0.27
C LYS A 87 -10.93 5.09 -0.67
N ASP A 88 -11.38 5.17 -1.91
CA ASP A 88 -11.17 4.12 -2.93
C ASP A 88 -9.70 4.02 -3.31
N LEU A 89 -9.01 5.15 -3.44
CA LEU A 89 -7.56 5.19 -3.68
C LEU A 89 -6.80 4.49 -2.54
N ALA A 90 -7.10 4.83 -1.30
CA ALA A 90 -6.46 4.20 -0.14
C ALA A 90 -6.74 2.69 -0.05
N ALA A 91 -7.98 2.27 -0.32
CA ALA A 91 -8.34 0.85 -0.35
C ALA A 91 -7.58 0.08 -1.44
N ASN A 92 -7.44 0.66 -2.63
CA ASN A 92 -6.69 0.07 -3.75
C ASN A 92 -5.19 -0.02 -3.44
N LEU A 93 -4.62 1.01 -2.81
CA LEU A 93 -3.22 1.01 -2.40
C LEU A 93 -2.94 -0.04 -1.32
N ARG A 94 -3.83 -0.22 -0.33
CA ARG A 94 -3.72 -1.29 0.68
C ARG A 94 -3.82 -2.68 0.07
N LYS A 95 -4.69 -2.88 -0.93
CA LYS A 95 -4.73 -4.14 -1.68
C LYS A 95 -3.41 -4.42 -2.41
N LYS A 96 -2.81 -3.41 -3.04
CA LYS A 96 -1.48 -3.56 -3.67
C LYS A 96 -0.39 -3.86 -2.65
N ALA A 97 -0.43 -3.24 -1.49
CA ALA A 97 0.51 -3.53 -0.40
C ALA A 97 0.41 -4.98 0.08
N SER A 98 -0.82 -5.51 0.21
CA SER A 98 -1.05 -6.89 0.64
C SER A 98 -0.74 -7.91 -0.46
N SER A 99 -0.96 -7.60 -1.73
CA SER A 99 -0.64 -8.50 -2.84
C SER A 99 0.86 -8.60 -3.12
N GLY A 100 1.64 -7.62 -2.69
CA GLY A 100 3.12 -7.68 -2.69
C GLY A 100 3.69 -8.39 -1.46
N ALA A 101 2.89 -8.59 -0.41
CA ALA A 101 3.22 -9.55 0.63
C ALA A 101 3.15 -10.93 -0.02
N THR A 102 4.30 -11.58 -0.19
CA THR A 102 4.37 -13.01 -0.49
C THR A 102 3.32 -13.69 0.37
N CYS A 103 2.39 -14.41 -0.28
CA CYS A 103 1.56 -15.35 0.46
C CYS A 103 2.51 -16.09 1.38
N THR A 104 2.42 -15.85 2.67
CA THR A 104 2.99 -16.76 3.63
C THR A 104 2.30 -18.07 3.31
N HIS A 105 3.03 -18.94 2.63
CA HIS A 105 2.58 -20.29 2.43
C HIS A 105 2.21 -20.82 3.82
N TYR A 106 0.92 -21.01 4.06
CA TYR A 106 0.48 -21.91 5.08
C TYR A 106 0.86 -23.33 4.60
N GLY A 107 2.16 -23.58 4.60
CA GLY A 107 2.77 -24.81 4.21
C GLY A 107 4.20 -24.80 4.73
N THR A 108 4.62 -25.87 5.33
CA THR A 108 6.01 -26.13 5.68
C THR A 108 6.89 -25.90 4.45
N SER A 109 7.96 -25.12 4.58
CA SER A 109 8.98 -25.04 3.54
C SER A 109 9.61 -26.43 3.31
N ASP A 110 10.16 -26.67 2.12
CA ASP A 110 10.82 -27.94 1.82
C ASP A 110 11.87 -28.31 2.90
N ALA A 111 12.61 -27.31 3.42
CA ALA A 111 13.58 -27.52 4.50
C ALA A 111 12.91 -27.89 5.86
N GLU A 112 11.75 -27.32 6.17
CA GLU A 112 10.99 -27.69 7.37
C GLU A 112 10.34 -29.06 7.20
N TYR A 113 9.91 -29.41 5.99
CA TYR A 113 9.39 -30.74 5.68
C TYR A 113 10.47 -31.81 5.82
N GLU A 114 11.69 -31.54 5.32
CA GLU A 114 12.84 -32.46 5.49
C GLU A 114 13.21 -32.65 6.96
N THR A 115 13.18 -31.58 7.77
CA THR A 115 13.42 -31.68 9.23
C THR A 115 12.34 -32.50 9.94
N LEU A 116 11.06 -32.27 9.57
CA LEU A 116 9.94 -33.01 10.14
C LEU A 116 9.94 -34.51 9.75
N THR A 117 10.33 -34.81 8.50
CA THR A 117 10.41 -36.22 8.04
C THR A 117 11.62 -36.97 8.60
N SER A 118 12.68 -36.24 9.04
CA SER A 118 13.82 -36.82 9.72
C SER A 118 13.60 -37.06 11.23
N ASP A 119 12.54 -36.50 11.80
CA ASP A 119 12.15 -36.75 13.20
C ASP A 119 11.57 -38.15 13.35
N THR A 120 12.11 -38.90 14.28
CA THR A 120 11.66 -40.31 14.56
C THR A 120 10.24 -40.40 15.08
N ASP A 121 9.68 -39.29 15.61
CA ASP A 121 8.32 -39.21 16.10
C ASP A 121 7.31 -38.73 15.03
N PHE A 122 7.79 -38.43 13.80
CA PHE A 122 6.94 -37.97 12.71
C PHE A 122 6.02 -39.09 12.20
N ILE A 123 4.72 -38.91 12.36
CA ILE A 123 3.72 -39.80 11.78
C ILE A 123 3.43 -39.33 10.35
N ALA A 124 3.85 -40.12 9.37
CA ALA A 124 3.59 -39.78 7.96
C ALA A 124 2.06 -39.72 7.69
N PRO A 125 1.60 -38.73 6.88
CA PRO A 125 0.19 -38.60 6.55
C PRO A 125 -0.34 -39.91 5.90
N ALA A 126 -1.51 -40.35 6.34
CA ALA A 126 -2.13 -41.60 5.87
C ALA A 126 -2.50 -41.56 4.36
N PHE A 127 -2.55 -40.35 3.78
CA PHE A 127 -2.88 -40.15 2.37
C PHE A 127 -1.63 -39.63 1.63
N THR A 128 -0.96 -40.51 0.93
CA THR A 128 0.13 -40.17 0.03
C THR A 128 -0.39 -40.11 -1.41
N ARG A 129 0.19 -39.17 -2.22
CA ARG A 129 -0.10 -39.08 -3.65
C ARG A 129 0.15 -40.43 -4.33
N GLY A 130 -0.85 -40.96 -5.02
CA GLY A 130 -0.74 -42.28 -5.68
C GLY A 130 -1.46 -43.43 -4.97
N LYS A 131 -1.95 -43.22 -3.74
CA LYS A 131 -2.66 -44.31 -3.01
C LYS A 131 -4.02 -44.64 -3.63
N PHE A 132 -4.50 -43.82 -4.55
CA PHE A 132 -5.77 -44.01 -5.28
C PHE A 132 -5.58 -44.15 -6.80
N ASP A 133 -4.35 -44.24 -7.29
CA ASP A 133 -4.12 -44.64 -8.68
C ASP A 133 -4.51 -46.12 -8.83
N ARG A 134 -5.73 -46.33 -9.33
CA ARG A 134 -6.15 -47.62 -9.81
C ARG A 134 -5.49 -47.84 -11.16
N SER A 135 -4.57 -48.75 -11.20
CA SER A 135 -4.13 -49.40 -12.43
C SER A 135 -5.28 -50.13 -13.11
#